data_cd7e73a345db7acd9d8765e42879a1d6
#
_entry.id   cd7e73a345db7acd9d8765e42879a1d6
#
_cell.length_a   1.000
_cell.length_b   1.000
_cell.length_c   1.000
_cell.angle_alpha   90.00
_cell.angle_beta   90.00
_cell.angle_gamma   90.00
#
_symmetry.space_group_name_H-M   'P 1'
#
loop_
_entity.id
_entity.type
_entity.pdbx_description
1 polymer ?
#
loop_
_entity_poly.entity_id
_entity_poly.type
_entity_poly.pdbx_seq_one_letter_code
_entity_poly.pdbx_strand_id
1 'polypeptide(L)'
;MMHIEIHGRRDADAPTLVFSSGLGGAAHFWMPQLDALTSDYRVVLYDQLGTGKSPATLPADYSIDAMASELRTLLASHGIGDYQLIGHALGGLVGLALAIQQAPGLRSLTLMNAWSRVSPHTARCFSVRKQLLAGNGPAAYVEAQALFLYPPDWIAANIEQLQIDDRKHVAGFPPTDNLLRRISALQAFAPDLQALAGIRQPTLLIANRDDMLVPWQCSRELAEQLPNA
;
A
#
# COMPACT_ATOMS: atom_id res chain seq x y z
N MET A 1 16.29 -1.88 10.96
CA MET A 1 16.27 -0.86 9.86
C MET A 1 15.39 -1.41 8.76
N MET A 2 14.54 -0.60 8.13
CA MET A 2 13.73 -1.06 7.00
C MET A 2 14.59 -1.29 5.76
N HIS A 3 14.27 -2.33 5.00
CA HIS A 3 14.91 -2.65 3.73
C HIS A 3 14.45 -1.68 2.65
N ILE A 4 15.38 -1.20 1.85
CA ILE A 4 15.16 -0.29 0.72
C ILE A 4 15.96 -0.76 -0.49
N GLU A 5 15.38 -0.62 -1.67
CA GLU A 5 16.03 -0.88 -2.95
C GLU A 5 15.90 0.37 -3.82
N ILE A 6 17.01 0.78 -4.45
CA ILE A 6 17.04 1.94 -5.34
C ILE A 6 17.48 1.46 -6.73
N HIS A 7 16.60 1.62 -7.70
CA HIS A 7 16.77 1.19 -9.08
C HIS A 7 16.82 2.39 -10.03
N GLY A 8 17.30 2.19 -11.23
CA GLY A 8 17.30 3.17 -12.31
C GLY A 8 18.34 4.28 -12.13
N ARG A 9 17.96 5.49 -12.50
CA ARG A 9 18.85 6.66 -12.54
C ARG A 9 19.40 7.01 -11.15
N ARG A 10 20.67 7.45 -11.10
CA ARG A 10 21.37 7.82 -9.85
C ARG A 10 21.95 9.24 -9.87
N ASP A 11 21.80 9.93 -10.99
CA ASP A 11 22.21 11.32 -11.14
C ASP A 11 21.36 12.25 -10.24
N ALA A 12 21.91 13.41 -9.90
CA ALA A 12 21.29 14.34 -8.95
C ALA A 12 19.91 14.85 -9.44
N ASP A 13 19.74 15.00 -10.74
CA ASP A 13 18.54 15.55 -11.38
C ASP A 13 17.46 14.50 -11.68
N ALA A 14 17.71 13.23 -11.34
CA ALA A 14 16.74 12.16 -11.59
C ALA A 14 15.46 12.35 -10.78
N PRO A 15 14.29 12.46 -11.42
CA PRO A 15 13.02 12.47 -10.70
C PRO A 15 12.87 11.16 -9.90
N THR A 16 12.49 11.28 -8.63
CA THR A 16 12.41 10.12 -7.74
C THR A 16 10.96 9.67 -7.56
N LEU A 17 10.71 8.39 -7.82
CA LEU A 17 9.45 7.72 -7.56
C LEU A 17 9.60 6.79 -6.34
N VAL A 18 8.77 6.96 -5.33
CA VAL A 18 8.72 6.11 -4.14
C VAL A 18 7.45 5.26 -4.21
N PHE A 19 7.61 3.94 -4.17
CA PHE A 19 6.50 3.01 -4.26
C PHE A 19 6.15 2.43 -2.89
N SER A 20 4.89 2.59 -2.49
CA SER A 20 4.35 2.08 -1.24
C SER A 20 3.32 0.99 -1.51
N SER A 21 3.62 -0.24 -1.07
CA SER A 21 2.80 -1.43 -1.33
C SER A 21 1.54 -1.46 -0.46
N GLY A 22 0.56 -2.26 -0.89
CA GLY A 22 -0.64 -2.54 -0.12
C GLY A 22 -0.38 -3.32 1.17
N LEU A 23 -1.38 -4.03 1.67
CA LEU A 23 -1.34 -4.75 2.95
C LEU A 23 -0.20 -5.80 3.05
N GLY A 24 0.21 -6.40 1.93
CA GLY A 24 1.35 -7.32 1.86
C GLY A 24 2.69 -6.66 2.20
N GLY A 25 2.83 -5.37 1.98
CA GLY A 25 3.94 -4.53 2.45
C GLY A 25 5.29 -4.74 1.77
N ALA A 26 5.40 -5.63 0.79
CA ALA A 26 6.68 -6.02 0.22
C ALA A 26 7.05 -5.25 -1.06
N ALA A 27 8.33 -4.89 -1.19
CA ALA A 27 8.91 -4.19 -2.34
C ALA A 27 8.68 -4.95 -3.66
N HIS A 28 8.78 -6.28 -3.64
CA HIS A 28 8.69 -7.11 -4.84
C HIS A 28 7.34 -6.98 -5.59
N PHE A 29 6.29 -6.48 -4.95
CA PHE A 29 5.01 -6.19 -5.61
C PHE A 29 5.18 -5.26 -6.82
N TRP A 30 6.17 -4.36 -6.77
CA TRP A 30 6.42 -3.35 -7.79
C TRP A 30 7.47 -3.75 -8.84
N MET A 31 8.07 -4.94 -8.71
CA MET A 31 9.11 -5.39 -9.65
C MET A 31 8.66 -5.37 -11.12
N PRO A 32 7.40 -5.75 -11.48
CA PRO A 32 6.96 -5.74 -12.88
C PRO A 32 6.94 -4.35 -13.54
N GLN A 33 6.94 -3.26 -12.74
CA GLN A 33 6.92 -1.89 -13.25
C GLN A 33 8.33 -1.32 -13.51
N LEU A 34 9.39 -1.97 -13.01
CA LEU A 34 10.74 -1.41 -13.05
C LEU A 34 11.24 -1.16 -14.47
N ASP A 35 11.06 -2.12 -15.38
CA ASP A 35 11.59 -2.03 -16.74
C ASP A 35 11.05 -0.79 -17.49
N ALA A 36 9.81 -0.40 -17.21
CA ALA A 36 9.18 0.76 -17.83
C ALA A 36 9.63 2.11 -17.23
N LEU A 37 10.27 2.10 -16.05
CA LEU A 37 10.50 3.32 -15.28
C LEU A 37 11.99 3.63 -15.06
N THR A 38 12.84 2.63 -15.03
CA THR A 38 14.24 2.78 -14.60
C THR A 38 15.12 3.54 -15.61
N SER A 39 14.70 3.69 -16.87
CA SER A 39 15.37 4.53 -17.85
C SER A 39 15.28 6.02 -17.52
N ASP A 40 14.15 6.46 -16.94
CA ASP A 40 13.83 7.89 -16.77
C ASP A 40 13.84 8.34 -15.32
N TYR A 41 13.62 7.42 -14.38
CA TYR A 41 13.43 7.72 -12.97
C TYR A 41 14.44 7.02 -12.07
N ARG A 42 14.67 7.62 -10.90
CA ARG A 42 15.14 6.92 -9.71
C ARG A 42 13.93 6.26 -9.05
N VAL A 43 13.91 4.95 -8.96
CA VAL A 43 12.80 4.18 -8.39
C VAL A 43 13.22 3.65 -7.03
N VAL A 44 12.43 3.97 -6.00
CA VAL A 44 12.64 3.56 -4.62
C VAL A 44 11.56 2.58 -4.23
N LEU A 45 11.95 1.36 -3.90
CA LEU A 45 11.10 0.32 -3.34
C LEU A 45 11.52 0.05 -1.89
N TYR A 46 10.60 -0.35 -1.05
CA TYR A 46 10.91 -0.71 0.34
C TYR A 46 9.97 -1.77 0.88
N ASP A 47 10.45 -2.55 1.83
CA ASP A 47 9.62 -3.42 2.63
C ASP A 47 9.14 -2.66 3.86
N GLN A 48 7.83 -2.61 4.06
CA GLN A 48 7.23 -2.01 5.26
C GLN A 48 7.69 -2.77 6.52
N LEU A 49 7.83 -2.06 7.63
CA LEU A 49 8.29 -2.65 8.89
C LEU A 49 7.46 -3.89 9.28
N GLY A 50 8.09 -4.98 9.66
CA GLY A 50 7.45 -6.26 9.97
C GLY A 50 7.07 -7.10 8.74
N THR A 51 7.64 -6.80 7.55
CA THR A 51 7.41 -7.54 6.29
C THR A 51 8.73 -7.83 5.59
N GLY A 52 8.80 -8.94 4.87
CA GLY A 52 9.93 -9.27 3.99
C GLY A 52 11.28 -9.16 4.69
N LYS A 53 12.15 -8.34 4.12
CA LYS A 53 13.51 -8.07 4.64
C LYS A 53 13.54 -6.96 5.73
N SER A 54 12.38 -6.51 6.22
CA SER A 54 12.23 -5.53 7.32
C SER A 54 11.63 -6.19 8.57
N PRO A 55 12.27 -7.22 9.15
CA PRO A 55 11.70 -7.97 10.27
C PRO A 55 11.52 -7.08 11.50
N ALA A 56 10.34 -7.12 12.10
CA ALA A 56 10.03 -6.46 13.37
C ALA A 56 8.74 -7.04 13.95
N THR A 57 8.54 -6.86 15.25
CA THR A 57 7.24 -7.01 15.91
C THR A 57 6.59 -5.62 15.95
N LEU A 58 5.45 -5.46 15.30
CA LEU A 58 4.74 -4.19 15.31
C LEU A 58 4.10 -3.94 16.69
N PRO A 59 4.04 -2.69 17.17
CA PRO A 59 3.36 -2.37 18.43
C PRO A 59 1.84 -2.52 18.33
N ALA A 60 1.15 -2.64 19.47
CA ALA A 60 -0.30 -2.86 19.48
C ALA A 60 -1.11 -1.67 18.94
N ASP A 61 -0.58 -0.46 19.09
CA ASP A 61 -1.11 0.82 18.61
C ASP A 61 -0.57 1.25 17.24
N TYR A 62 -0.06 0.28 16.45
CA TYR A 62 0.47 0.55 15.13
C TYR A 62 -0.56 1.23 14.23
N SER A 63 -0.14 2.29 13.54
CA SER A 63 -1.05 3.15 12.78
C SER A 63 -0.50 3.52 11.40
N ILE A 64 -1.35 4.04 10.52
CA ILE A 64 -0.92 4.59 9.23
C ILE A 64 0.01 5.78 9.43
N ASP A 65 -0.20 6.59 10.47
CA ASP A 65 0.69 7.72 10.80
C ASP A 65 2.09 7.24 11.22
N ALA A 66 2.18 6.14 11.96
CA ALA A 66 3.45 5.50 12.28
C ALA A 66 4.17 5.04 11.01
N MET A 67 3.46 4.36 10.09
CA MET A 67 4.02 3.93 8.80
C MET A 67 4.52 5.10 7.95
N ALA A 68 3.79 6.21 7.94
CA ALA A 68 4.20 7.43 7.25
C ALA A 68 5.49 8.02 7.86
N SER A 69 5.59 8.05 9.19
CA SER A 69 6.78 8.53 9.91
C SER A 69 8.00 7.62 9.68
N GLU A 70 7.79 6.30 9.62
CA GLU A 70 8.83 5.31 9.29
C GLU A 70 9.35 5.52 7.87
N LEU A 71 8.46 5.70 6.89
CA LEU A 71 8.86 5.96 5.50
C LEU A 71 9.62 7.28 5.38
N ARG A 72 9.14 8.36 6.02
CA ARG A 72 9.83 9.66 6.04
C ARG A 72 11.24 9.52 6.60
N THR A 73 11.41 8.79 7.70
CA THR A 73 12.71 8.55 8.32
C THR A 73 13.63 7.75 7.39
N LEU A 74 13.08 6.73 6.72
CA LEU A 74 13.82 5.93 5.76
C LEU A 74 14.34 6.78 4.59
N LEU A 75 13.48 7.60 3.98
CA LEU A 75 13.85 8.46 2.87
C LEU A 75 14.92 9.47 3.27
N ALA A 76 14.75 10.12 4.43
CA ALA A 76 15.74 11.07 4.96
C ALA A 76 17.10 10.41 5.21
N SER A 77 17.14 9.18 5.75
CA SER A 77 18.39 8.46 6.01
C SER A 77 19.15 8.06 4.74
N HIS A 78 18.49 8.07 3.57
CA HIS A 78 19.08 7.80 2.26
C HIS A 78 19.26 9.05 1.40
N GLY A 79 19.11 10.25 1.98
CA GLY A 79 19.27 11.52 1.28
C GLY A 79 18.23 11.77 0.17
N ILE A 80 17.06 11.14 0.26
CA ILE A 80 15.96 11.32 -0.70
C ILE A 80 15.15 12.54 -0.21
N GLY A 81 15.38 13.68 -0.88
CA GLY A 81 14.74 14.95 -0.55
C GLY A 81 13.40 15.11 -1.27
N ASP A 82 13.43 15.21 -2.60
CA ASP A 82 12.24 15.39 -3.43
C ASP A 82 11.79 14.07 -4.04
N TYR A 83 10.50 13.78 -3.93
CA TYR A 83 9.94 12.53 -4.45
C TYR A 83 8.44 12.65 -4.79
N GLN A 84 8.01 11.79 -5.68
CA GLN A 84 6.61 11.52 -5.99
C GLN A 84 6.27 10.15 -5.36
N LEU A 85 5.13 10.02 -4.71
CA LEU A 85 4.72 8.76 -4.08
C LEU A 85 3.63 8.08 -4.89
N ILE A 86 3.85 6.80 -5.17
CA ILE A 86 2.88 5.91 -5.81
C ILE A 86 2.47 4.87 -4.77
N GLY A 87 1.22 4.94 -4.30
CA GLY A 87 0.71 4.08 -3.23
C GLY A 87 -0.46 3.23 -3.66
N HIS A 88 -0.39 1.92 -3.39
CA HIS A 88 -1.47 0.98 -3.63
C HIS A 88 -2.19 0.64 -2.33
N ALA A 89 -3.51 0.79 -2.30
CA ALA A 89 -4.37 0.44 -1.15
C ALA A 89 -3.81 1.03 0.17
N LEU A 90 -3.37 0.21 1.12
CA LEU A 90 -2.73 0.67 2.37
C LEU A 90 -1.55 1.63 2.10
N GLY A 91 -0.73 1.37 1.08
CA GLY A 91 0.35 2.27 0.68
C GLY A 91 -0.14 3.64 0.21
N GLY A 92 -1.34 3.71 -0.36
CA GLY A 92 -2.03 4.97 -0.67
C GLY A 92 -2.44 5.73 0.59
N LEU A 93 -2.88 5.03 1.65
CA LEU A 93 -3.18 5.66 2.95
C LEU A 93 -1.91 6.24 3.59
N VAL A 94 -0.78 5.54 3.48
CA VAL A 94 0.53 6.08 3.91
C VAL A 94 0.86 7.36 3.16
N GLY A 95 0.59 7.41 1.85
CA GLY A 95 0.75 8.62 1.03
C GLY A 95 -0.13 9.78 1.52
N LEU A 96 -1.41 9.52 1.82
CA LEU A 96 -2.30 10.53 2.39
C LEU A 96 -1.80 11.02 3.75
N ALA A 97 -1.36 10.13 4.64
CA ALA A 97 -0.81 10.52 5.93
C ALA A 97 0.44 11.38 5.81
N LEU A 98 1.35 11.06 4.87
CA LEU A 98 2.51 11.91 4.56
C LEU A 98 2.10 13.31 4.10
N ALA A 99 1.09 13.42 3.24
CA ALA A 99 0.60 14.71 2.75
C ALA A 99 -0.09 15.51 3.85
N ILE A 100 -0.90 14.89 4.70
CA ILE A 100 -1.53 15.51 5.86
C ILE A 100 -0.46 16.02 6.85
N GLN A 101 0.59 15.25 7.08
CA GLN A 101 1.74 15.60 7.92
C GLN A 101 2.68 16.64 7.25
N GLN A 102 2.37 17.09 6.04
CA GLN A 102 3.19 18.02 5.26
C GLN A 102 4.64 17.54 5.13
N ALA A 103 4.81 16.25 4.81
CA ALA A 103 6.12 15.61 4.71
C ALA A 103 7.02 16.38 3.73
N PRO A 104 8.24 16.79 4.15
CA PRO A 104 9.15 17.49 3.28
C PRO A 104 9.46 16.70 2.01
N GLY A 105 9.49 17.39 0.88
CA GLY A 105 9.88 16.78 -0.41
C GLY A 105 8.80 15.99 -1.13
N LEU A 106 7.65 15.74 -0.53
CA LEU A 106 6.53 15.09 -1.22
C LEU A 106 5.93 16.04 -2.27
N ARG A 107 6.12 15.72 -3.57
CA ARG A 107 5.74 16.58 -4.69
C ARG A 107 4.38 16.24 -5.28
N SER A 108 4.04 14.97 -5.38
CA SER A 108 2.75 14.50 -5.89
C SER A 108 2.39 13.12 -5.34
N LEU A 109 1.13 12.76 -5.49
CA LEU A 109 0.58 11.45 -5.11
C LEU A 109 -0.04 10.76 -6.33
N THR A 110 0.23 9.46 -6.47
CA THR A 110 -0.58 8.57 -7.30
C THR A 110 -1.15 7.49 -6.38
N LEU A 111 -2.47 7.50 -6.22
CA LEU A 111 -3.18 6.65 -5.27
C LEU A 111 -4.01 5.61 -6.02
N MET A 112 -3.62 4.36 -5.91
CA MET A 112 -4.27 3.24 -6.58
C MET A 112 -5.16 2.50 -5.59
N ASN A 113 -6.47 2.41 -5.88
CA ASN A 113 -7.47 1.74 -5.03
C ASN A 113 -7.41 2.20 -3.57
N ALA A 114 -7.28 3.53 -3.36
CA ALA A 114 -7.21 4.15 -2.04
C ALA A 114 -8.58 4.71 -1.60
N TRP A 115 -8.69 5.04 -0.32
CA TRP A 115 -9.90 5.56 0.32
C TRP A 115 -9.55 6.56 1.43
N SER A 116 -10.52 7.37 1.84
CA SER A 116 -10.38 8.25 3.01
C SER A 116 -10.80 7.56 4.32
N ARG A 117 -11.72 6.59 4.22
CA ARG A 117 -12.20 5.76 5.33
C ARG A 117 -12.69 4.41 4.82
N VAL A 118 -12.58 3.40 5.67
CA VAL A 118 -13.07 2.05 5.34
C VAL A 118 -14.58 2.06 5.16
N SER A 119 -15.05 1.60 4.02
CA SER A 119 -16.48 1.41 3.76
C SER A 119 -17.04 0.22 4.55
N PRO A 120 -18.36 0.16 4.82
CA PRO A 120 -18.99 -1.01 5.45
C PRO A 120 -18.74 -2.31 4.67
N HIS A 121 -18.67 -2.24 3.34
CA HIS A 121 -18.33 -3.40 2.49
C HIS A 121 -16.89 -3.86 2.74
N THR A 122 -15.92 -2.96 2.64
CA THR A 122 -14.50 -3.26 2.90
C THR A 122 -14.28 -3.81 4.30
N ALA A 123 -14.96 -3.23 5.32
CA ALA A 123 -14.91 -3.72 6.69
C ALA A 123 -15.40 -5.18 6.80
N ARG A 124 -16.49 -5.53 6.08
CA ARG A 124 -17.02 -6.90 6.02
C ARG A 124 -16.03 -7.86 5.36
N CYS A 125 -15.41 -7.46 4.25
CA CYS A 125 -14.36 -8.25 3.59
C CYS A 125 -13.20 -8.56 4.55
N PHE A 126 -12.70 -7.56 5.27
CA PHE A 126 -11.65 -7.77 6.28
C PHE A 126 -12.11 -8.62 7.46
N SER A 127 -13.38 -8.52 7.88
CA SER A 127 -13.93 -9.39 8.93
C SER A 127 -13.89 -10.86 8.53
N VAL A 128 -14.35 -11.20 7.31
CA VAL A 128 -14.30 -12.57 6.78
C VAL A 128 -12.85 -13.06 6.66
N ARG A 129 -11.96 -12.25 6.10
CA ARG A 129 -10.53 -12.62 5.95
C ARG A 129 -9.86 -12.87 7.29
N LYS A 130 -10.14 -12.05 8.34
CA LYS A 130 -9.64 -12.27 9.70
C LYS A 130 -10.18 -13.57 10.31
N GLN A 131 -11.45 -13.91 10.08
CA GLN A 131 -12.04 -15.17 10.55
C GLN A 131 -11.40 -16.38 9.88
N LEU A 132 -11.15 -16.33 8.57
CA LEU A 132 -10.42 -17.38 7.85
C LEU A 132 -9.01 -17.57 8.42
N LEU A 133 -8.30 -16.49 8.67
CA LEU A 133 -6.96 -16.55 9.27
C LEU A 133 -6.98 -17.17 10.68
N ALA A 134 -7.92 -16.77 11.50
CA ALA A 134 -8.04 -17.25 12.88
C ALA A 134 -8.49 -18.72 12.97
N GLY A 135 -9.43 -19.14 12.11
CA GLY A 135 -10.01 -20.48 12.14
C GLY A 135 -9.26 -21.54 11.31
N ASN A 136 -8.66 -21.12 10.20
CA ASN A 136 -8.09 -22.03 9.20
C ASN A 136 -6.62 -21.73 8.86
N GLY A 137 -6.07 -20.65 9.43
CA GLY A 137 -4.66 -20.28 9.28
C GLY A 137 -4.30 -19.58 7.95
N PRO A 138 -2.98 -19.34 7.74
CA PRO A 138 -2.48 -18.57 6.60
C PRO A 138 -2.88 -19.12 5.22
N ALA A 139 -2.93 -20.41 5.04
CA ALA A 139 -3.26 -21.01 3.75
C ALA A 139 -4.67 -20.63 3.27
N ALA A 140 -5.68 -20.76 4.14
CA ALA A 140 -7.05 -20.37 3.81
C ALA A 140 -7.20 -18.85 3.61
N TYR A 141 -6.45 -18.05 4.36
CA TYR A 141 -6.42 -16.60 4.17
C TYR A 141 -5.86 -16.22 2.80
N VAL A 142 -4.76 -16.84 2.37
CA VAL A 142 -4.09 -16.59 1.08
C VAL A 142 -4.97 -17.07 -0.06
N GLU A 143 -5.49 -18.29 -0.02
CA GLU A 143 -6.39 -18.84 -1.05
C GLU A 143 -7.62 -17.94 -1.28
N ALA A 144 -8.27 -17.51 -0.20
CA ALA A 144 -9.42 -16.62 -0.29
C ALA A 144 -9.06 -15.22 -0.82
N GLN A 145 -7.80 -14.80 -0.74
CA GLN A 145 -7.37 -13.46 -1.15
C GLN A 145 -7.69 -13.17 -2.62
N ALA A 146 -7.53 -14.15 -3.49
CA ALA A 146 -7.80 -14.00 -4.92
C ALA A 146 -9.24 -13.54 -5.19
N LEU A 147 -10.22 -14.04 -4.43
CA LEU A 147 -11.64 -13.69 -4.57
C LEU A 147 -11.93 -12.21 -4.28
N PHE A 148 -11.07 -11.55 -3.52
CA PHE A 148 -11.22 -10.14 -3.17
C PHE A 148 -10.41 -9.21 -4.08
N LEU A 149 -9.40 -9.73 -4.79
CA LEU A 149 -8.42 -8.90 -5.52
C LEU A 149 -8.50 -9.04 -7.03
N TYR A 150 -9.10 -10.11 -7.56
CA TYR A 150 -9.13 -10.38 -8.99
C TYR A 150 -10.55 -10.66 -9.50
N PRO A 151 -10.84 -10.27 -10.75
CA PRO A 151 -12.10 -10.63 -11.40
C PRO A 151 -12.23 -12.14 -11.60
N PRO A 152 -13.45 -12.70 -11.60
CA PRO A 152 -13.68 -14.15 -11.78
C PRO A 152 -13.05 -14.72 -13.06
N ASP A 153 -13.17 -14.00 -14.18
CA ASP A 153 -12.62 -14.44 -15.47
C ASP A 153 -11.09 -14.51 -15.43
N TRP A 154 -10.45 -13.56 -14.77
CA TRP A 154 -9.00 -13.56 -14.59
C TRP A 154 -8.56 -14.74 -13.71
N ILE A 155 -9.27 -15.02 -12.61
CA ILE A 155 -9.00 -16.18 -11.73
C ILE A 155 -9.09 -17.47 -12.54
N ALA A 156 -10.17 -17.65 -13.34
CA ALA A 156 -10.36 -18.83 -14.15
C ALA A 156 -9.24 -19.02 -15.20
N ALA A 157 -8.80 -17.93 -15.82
CA ALA A 157 -7.75 -17.97 -16.83
C ALA A 157 -6.33 -18.18 -16.25
N ASN A 158 -6.11 -17.89 -14.96
CA ASN A 158 -4.78 -17.89 -14.34
C ASN A 158 -4.68 -18.83 -13.13
N ILE A 159 -5.56 -19.81 -13.01
CA ILE A 159 -5.68 -20.65 -11.80
C ILE A 159 -4.38 -21.39 -11.44
N GLU A 160 -3.64 -21.90 -12.42
CA GLU A 160 -2.37 -22.61 -12.17
C GLU A 160 -1.30 -21.67 -11.61
N GLN A 161 -1.21 -20.44 -12.17
CA GLN A 161 -0.27 -19.43 -11.68
C GLN A 161 -0.66 -18.96 -10.28
N LEU A 162 -1.95 -18.73 -10.02
CA LEU A 162 -2.45 -18.39 -8.68
C LEU A 162 -2.05 -19.43 -7.64
N GLN A 163 -2.23 -20.72 -7.92
CA GLN A 163 -1.84 -21.78 -7.00
C GLN A 163 -0.33 -21.82 -6.73
N ILE A 164 0.49 -21.45 -7.70
CA ILE A 164 1.94 -21.33 -7.51
C ILE A 164 2.24 -20.14 -6.59
N ASP A 165 1.61 -19.00 -6.83
CA ASP A 165 1.84 -17.78 -6.08
C ASP A 165 1.27 -17.88 -4.65
N ASP A 166 0.13 -18.56 -4.46
CA ASP A 166 -0.42 -18.86 -3.13
C ASP A 166 0.57 -19.65 -2.28
N ARG A 167 1.22 -20.68 -2.84
CA ARG A 167 2.25 -21.45 -2.11
C ARG A 167 3.43 -20.57 -1.70
N LYS A 168 3.86 -19.63 -2.56
CA LYS A 168 4.93 -18.66 -2.23
C LYS A 168 4.47 -17.70 -1.13
N HIS A 169 3.25 -17.19 -1.23
CA HIS A 169 2.68 -16.28 -0.24
C HIS A 169 2.50 -16.95 1.12
N VAL A 170 2.08 -18.22 1.16
CA VAL A 170 2.01 -18.98 2.41
C VAL A 170 3.40 -19.20 3.01
N ALA A 171 4.39 -19.54 2.19
CA ALA A 171 5.77 -19.74 2.66
C ALA A 171 6.41 -18.44 3.19
N GLY A 172 6.09 -17.30 2.60
CA GLY A 172 6.54 -15.97 3.02
C GLY A 172 5.55 -15.21 3.90
N PHE A 173 4.57 -15.88 4.49
CA PHE A 173 3.52 -15.23 5.26
C PHE A 173 4.09 -14.48 6.47
N PRO A 174 3.73 -13.19 6.68
CA PRO A 174 4.23 -12.42 7.81
C PRO A 174 3.68 -12.98 9.13
N PRO A 175 4.30 -12.64 10.27
CA PRO A 175 3.71 -12.96 11.57
C PRO A 175 2.25 -12.50 11.64
N THR A 176 1.36 -13.41 12.03
CA THR A 176 -0.10 -13.17 12.04
C THR A 176 -0.46 -11.88 12.79
N ASP A 177 0.16 -11.63 13.94
CA ASP A 177 -0.06 -10.41 14.72
C ASP A 177 0.30 -9.13 13.95
N ASN A 178 1.38 -9.15 13.18
CA ASN A 178 1.75 -8.00 12.35
C ASN A 178 0.70 -7.72 11.28
N LEU A 179 0.18 -8.75 10.62
CA LEU A 179 -0.88 -8.61 9.64
C LEU A 179 -2.16 -8.06 10.28
N LEU A 180 -2.56 -8.58 11.44
CA LEU A 180 -3.74 -8.11 12.16
C LEU A 180 -3.59 -6.65 12.62
N ARG A 181 -2.42 -6.24 13.09
CA ARG A 181 -2.12 -4.84 13.46
C ARG A 181 -2.21 -3.91 12.28
N ARG A 182 -1.73 -4.30 11.10
CA ARG A 182 -1.90 -3.52 9.87
C ARG A 182 -3.35 -3.43 9.42
N ILE A 183 -4.11 -4.51 9.51
CA ILE A 183 -5.55 -4.46 9.23
C ILE A 183 -6.25 -3.51 10.20
N SER A 184 -5.89 -3.52 11.48
CA SER A 184 -6.43 -2.58 12.46
C SER A 184 -6.04 -1.14 12.14
N ALA A 185 -4.78 -0.88 11.78
CA ALA A 185 -4.30 0.43 11.39
C ALA A 185 -5.07 1.01 10.19
N LEU A 186 -5.24 0.22 9.11
CA LEU A 186 -6.00 0.68 7.94
C LEU A 186 -7.49 0.88 8.23
N GLN A 187 -8.08 0.08 9.14
CA GLN A 187 -9.49 0.22 9.53
C GLN A 187 -9.72 1.46 10.42
N ALA A 188 -8.73 1.84 11.21
CA ALA A 188 -8.78 3.01 12.08
C ALA A 188 -8.47 4.33 11.36
N PHE A 189 -7.82 4.27 10.18
CA PHE A 189 -7.47 5.48 9.42
C PHE A 189 -8.71 6.14 8.84
N ALA A 190 -9.03 7.31 9.38
CA ALA A 190 -10.19 8.10 8.96
C ALA A 190 -9.89 9.60 9.18
N PRO A 191 -9.06 10.22 8.32
CA PRO A 191 -8.78 11.63 8.41
C PRO A 191 -10.05 12.46 8.22
N ASP A 192 -10.14 13.58 8.91
CA ASP A 192 -11.27 14.50 8.75
C ASP A 192 -11.18 15.26 7.42
N LEU A 193 -12.30 15.87 7.03
CA LEU A 193 -12.40 16.60 5.76
C LEU A 193 -11.46 17.81 5.71
N GLN A 194 -11.17 18.44 6.85
CA GLN A 194 -10.26 19.57 6.90
C GLN A 194 -8.82 19.16 6.61
N ALA A 195 -8.39 18.01 7.16
CA ALA A 195 -7.08 17.43 6.88
C ALA A 195 -6.92 17.09 5.39
N LEU A 196 -7.94 16.47 4.77
CA LEU A 196 -7.94 16.15 3.35
C LEU A 196 -7.94 17.38 2.46
N ALA A 197 -8.77 18.38 2.78
CA ALA A 197 -8.82 19.65 2.07
C ALA A 197 -7.51 20.48 2.23
N GLY A 198 -6.69 20.14 3.21
CA GLY A 198 -5.36 20.72 3.43
C GLY A 198 -4.27 20.17 2.50
N ILE A 199 -4.49 19.04 1.82
CA ILE A 199 -3.53 18.43 0.91
C ILE A 199 -3.39 19.28 -0.35
N ARG A 200 -2.18 19.76 -0.63
CA ARG A 200 -1.88 20.64 -1.77
C ARG A 200 -1.20 19.93 -2.92
N GLN A 201 -0.68 18.73 -2.70
CA GLN A 201 0.01 17.95 -3.73
C GLN A 201 -0.96 17.58 -4.86
N PRO A 202 -0.56 17.76 -6.13
CA PRO A 202 -1.28 17.16 -7.25
C PRO A 202 -1.47 15.66 -7.00
N THR A 203 -2.69 15.18 -7.14
CA THR A 203 -3.04 13.80 -6.80
C THR A 203 -3.77 13.13 -7.98
N LEU A 204 -3.21 12.03 -8.46
CA LEU A 204 -3.88 11.14 -9.40
C LEU A 204 -4.51 9.97 -8.64
N LEU A 205 -5.80 9.72 -8.83
CA LEU A 205 -6.48 8.54 -8.31
C LEU A 205 -6.76 7.55 -9.45
N ILE A 206 -6.40 6.29 -9.20
CA ILE A 206 -6.67 5.17 -10.10
C ILE A 206 -7.50 4.15 -9.33
N ALA A 207 -8.63 3.71 -9.90
CA ALA A 207 -9.49 2.71 -9.28
C ALA A 207 -10.03 1.73 -10.31
N ASN A 208 -10.05 0.46 -9.95
CA ASN A 208 -10.64 -0.60 -10.77
C ASN A 208 -12.14 -0.71 -10.47
N ARG A 209 -12.96 -0.88 -11.52
CA ARG A 209 -14.41 -0.96 -11.36
C ARG A 209 -14.91 -2.23 -10.71
N ASP A 210 -14.16 -3.29 -10.85
CA ASP A 210 -14.45 -4.65 -10.37
C ASP A 210 -13.60 -5.08 -9.17
N ASP A 211 -12.99 -4.11 -8.47
CA ASP A 211 -12.32 -4.37 -7.19
C ASP A 211 -13.36 -4.72 -6.11
N MET A 212 -13.32 -5.98 -5.68
CA MET A 212 -14.24 -6.48 -4.64
C MET A 212 -13.85 -5.98 -3.25
N LEU A 213 -12.57 -5.72 -2.98
CA LEU A 213 -12.11 -5.31 -1.65
C LEU A 213 -12.32 -3.81 -1.43
N VAL A 214 -11.98 -3.00 -2.42
CA VAL A 214 -12.07 -1.54 -2.36
C VAL A 214 -12.94 -1.04 -3.51
N PRO A 215 -14.26 -0.90 -3.32
CA PRO A 215 -15.14 -0.39 -4.37
C PRO A 215 -14.64 0.95 -4.91
N TRP A 216 -14.65 1.11 -6.24
CA TRP A 216 -14.15 2.33 -6.91
C TRP A 216 -14.78 3.62 -6.40
N GLN A 217 -16.01 3.52 -5.84
CA GLN A 217 -16.70 4.65 -5.22
C GLN A 217 -15.91 5.26 -4.05
N CYS A 218 -15.13 4.44 -3.32
CA CYS A 218 -14.29 4.93 -2.23
C CYS A 218 -13.19 5.87 -2.75
N SER A 219 -12.57 5.54 -3.88
CA SER A 219 -11.59 6.42 -4.54
C SER A 219 -12.24 7.68 -5.13
N ARG A 220 -13.47 7.57 -5.66
CA ARG A 220 -14.23 8.74 -6.13
C ARG A 220 -14.55 9.69 -4.98
N GLU A 221 -15.07 9.17 -3.85
CA GLU A 221 -15.32 9.97 -2.64
C GLU A 221 -14.05 10.68 -2.16
N LEU A 222 -12.91 9.99 -2.21
CA LEU A 222 -11.62 10.59 -1.87
C LEU A 222 -11.26 11.72 -2.85
N ALA A 223 -11.46 11.52 -4.16
CA ALA A 223 -11.20 12.56 -5.17
C ALA A 223 -12.03 13.82 -4.92
N GLU A 224 -13.30 13.68 -4.54
CA GLU A 224 -14.20 14.79 -4.23
C GLU A 224 -13.76 15.59 -2.98
N GLN A 225 -12.93 15.00 -2.11
CA GLN A 225 -12.43 15.59 -0.88
C GLN A 225 -11.05 16.27 -1.02
N LEU A 226 -10.34 15.99 -2.11
CA LEU A 226 -9.02 16.52 -2.39
C LEU A 226 -9.09 17.71 -3.35
N PRO A 227 -8.43 18.84 -3.04
CA PRO A 227 -8.54 20.06 -3.85
C PRO A 227 -7.86 19.98 -5.22
N ASN A 228 -6.88 19.08 -5.39
CA ASN A 228 -6.05 18.94 -6.59
C ASN A 228 -6.02 17.50 -7.12
N ALA A 229 -7.15 16.79 -7.07
CA ALA A 229 -7.27 15.42 -7.58
C ALA A 229 -7.89 15.37 -8.99
#